data_732ecfcc585b859d65b2420ce8b52b15
#
_entry.id   732ecfcc585b859d65b2420ce8b52b15
#
_cell.length_a   1.000
_cell.length_b   1.000
_cell.length_c   1.000
_cell.angle_alpha   90.00
_cell.angle_beta   90.00
_cell.angle_gamma   90.00
#
_symmetry.space_group_name_H-M   'P 1'
#
loop_
_entity.id
_entity.type
_entity.pdbx_description
1 polymer ?
#
loop_
_entity_poly.entity_id
_entity_poly.type
_entity_poly.pdbx_seq_one_letter_code
_entity_poly.pdbx_strand_id
1 'polypeptide(L)'
;MALEMTETNAMPTATADAHLVEALGMLERAVGYTRLALQHVTPEMLCLPTPCSRWRLGTLLDHMGESLAALTEAADLGQVTPADPPGPPSPVDAVERLRVGACSLLGSWSAVARDDEVMVGDRSTTSSFLARAGALEIAVHGWDVSQASGIREPIPAALARDLLPWVDSLVGGPDRPNRFDYPLDGPAIGPSSRLLRFLGREP
;
A
#
# COMPACT_ATOMS: atom_id res chain seq x y z
N MET A 1 34.63 -19.24 -41.73
CA MET A 1 33.27 -19.53 -41.22
C MET A 1 33.22 -18.96 -39.82
N ALA A 2 32.77 -17.69 -39.71
CA ALA A 2 32.75 -16.94 -38.47
C ALA A 2 31.48 -17.30 -37.68
N LEU A 3 31.66 -17.73 -36.42
CA LEU A 3 30.58 -17.90 -35.47
C LEU A 3 30.21 -16.52 -34.94
N GLU A 4 29.05 -16.02 -35.35
CA GLU A 4 28.37 -14.91 -34.68
C GLU A 4 27.94 -15.35 -33.28
N MET A 5 28.64 -14.86 -32.29
CA MET A 5 28.18 -14.89 -30.90
C MET A 5 27.09 -13.83 -30.76
N THR A 6 25.87 -14.27 -30.69
CA THR A 6 24.72 -13.44 -30.31
C THR A 6 24.95 -12.93 -28.89
N GLU A 7 25.26 -11.65 -28.74
CA GLU A 7 25.23 -10.98 -27.45
C GLU A 7 23.80 -11.01 -26.92
N THR A 8 23.56 -11.84 -25.92
CA THR A 8 22.34 -11.80 -25.12
C THR A 8 22.32 -10.48 -24.37
N ASN A 9 21.38 -9.64 -24.72
CA ASN A 9 21.15 -8.31 -24.21
C ASN A 9 20.91 -8.31 -22.69
N ALA A 10 21.97 -8.21 -21.92
CA ALA A 10 21.94 -8.09 -20.47
C ALA A 10 21.74 -6.62 -20.07
N MET A 11 20.57 -6.07 -20.38
CA MET A 11 20.12 -4.79 -19.84
C MET A 11 18.75 -4.97 -19.20
N PRO A 12 18.66 -5.40 -17.96
CA PRO A 12 17.60 -4.86 -17.13
C PRO A 12 17.88 -4.78 -15.61
N THR A 13 18.89 -5.41 -15.06
CA THR A 13 19.03 -5.52 -13.60
C THR A 13 19.22 -4.17 -12.90
N ALA A 14 20.11 -3.31 -13.37
CA ALA A 14 20.38 -2.02 -12.74
C ALA A 14 19.16 -1.06 -12.77
N THR A 15 18.34 -1.13 -13.81
CA THR A 15 17.12 -0.32 -13.93
C THR A 15 16.01 -0.89 -13.07
N ALA A 16 15.86 -2.23 -12.99
CA ALA A 16 14.89 -2.91 -12.15
C ALA A 16 15.18 -2.64 -10.67
N ASP A 17 16.43 -2.75 -10.24
CA ASP A 17 16.84 -2.46 -8.87
C ASP A 17 16.62 -0.98 -8.50
N ALA A 18 16.79 -0.04 -9.45
CA ALA A 18 16.45 1.37 -9.24
C ALA A 18 14.93 1.56 -9.01
N HIS A 19 14.08 0.84 -9.74
CA HIS A 19 12.63 0.86 -9.53
C HIS A 19 12.23 0.30 -8.16
N LEU A 20 12.93 -0.74 -7.69
CA LEU A 20 12.72 -1.26 -6.34
C LEU A 20 13.08 -0.23 -5.27
N VAL A 21 14.25 0.40 -5.37
CA VAL A 21 14.67 1.44 -4.40
C VAL A 21 13.65 2.59 -4.34
N GLU A 22 13.16 3.04 -5.50
CA GLU A 22 12.12 4.07 -5.56
C GLU A 22 10.82 3.62 -4.88
N ALA A 23 10.37 2.38 -5.16
CA ALA A 23 9.17 1.81 -4.58
C ALA A 23 9.28 1.65 -3.05
N LEU A 24 10.42 1.19 -2.56
CA LEU A 24 10.70 1.11 -1.13
C LEU A 24 10.68 2.48 -0.44
N GLY A 25 11.22 3.50 -1.08
CA GLY A 25 11.12 4.87 -0.58
C GLY A 25 9.68 5.39 -0.50
N MET A 26 8.78 4.97 -1.42
CA MET A 26 7.35 5.28 -1.32
C MET A 26 6.71 4.53 -0.14
N LEU A 27 7.03 3.24 0.02
CA LEU A 27 6.51 2.39 1.10
C LEU A 27 6.90 2.95 2.48
N GLU A 28 8.15 3.30 2.69
CA GLU A 28 8.64 3.92 3.94
C GLU A 28 7.89 5.22 4.27
N ARG A 29 7.72 6.09 3.28
CA ARG A 29 7.00 7.36 3.47
C ARG A 29 5.52 7.14 3.77
N ALA A 30 4.88 6.15 3.14
CA ALA A 30 3.49 5.79 3.41
C ALA A 30 3.31 5.27 4.84
N VAL A 31 4.20 4.37 5.29
CA VAL A 31 4.23 3.88 6.68
C VAL A 31 4.45 5.03 7.67
N GLY A 32 5.43 5.90 7.40
CA GLY A 32 5.71 7.06 8.25
C GLY A 32 4.52 8.00 8.41
N TYR A 33 3.83 8.31 7.30
CA TYR A 33 2.62 9.12 7.29
C TYR A 33 1.48 8.48 8.10
N THR A 34 1.19 7.21 7.81
CA THR A 34 0.10 6.49 8.47
C THR A 34 0.33 6.31 9.97
N ARG A 35 1.58 6.10 10.37
CA ARG A 35 1.94 6.01 11.79
C ARG A 35 1.58 7.28 12.56
N LEU A 36 1.68 8.46 11.95
CA LEU A 36 1.27 9.71 12.57
C LEU A 36 -0.25 9.77 12.79
N ALA A 37 -1.04 9.34 11.80
CA ALA A 37 -2.49 9.27 11.92
C ALA A 37 -2.92 8.30 13.05
N LEU A 38 -2.27 7.15 13.17
CA LEU A 38 -2.56 6.13 14.18
C LEU A 38 -2.29 6.58 15.62
N GLN A 39 -1.41 7.57 15.85
CA GLN A 39 -1.12 8.07 17.20
C GLN A 39 -2.32 8.71 17.91
N HIS A 40 -3.33 9.10 17.16
CA HIS A 40 -4.52 9.79 17.65
C HIS A 40 -5.74 8.87 17.78
N VAL A 41 -5.61 7.60 17.39
CA VAL A 41 -6.71 6.63 17.49
C VAL A 41 -6.84 6.14 18.92
N THR A 42 -8.07 6.23 19.47
CA THR A 42 -8.41 5.67 20.77
C THR A 42 -9.43 4.53 20.62
N PRO A 43 -9.58 3.64 21.62
CA PRO A 43 -10.55 2.55 21.55
C PRO A 43 -11.99 3.01 21.28
N GLU A 44 -12.38 4.17 21.78
CA GLU A 44 -13.71 4.74 21.61
C GLU A 44 -13.98 5.15 20.14
N MET A 45 -12.93 5.41 19.36
CA MET A 45 -13.04 5.79 17.96
C MET A 45 -13.27 4.60 17.02
N LEU A 46 -13.07 3.36 17.46
CA LEU A 46 -13.14 2.18 16.58
C LEU A 46 -14.51 1.98 15.91
N CYS A 47 -15.57 2.53 16.50
CA CYS A 47 -16.92 2.50 15.91
C CYS A 47 -17.22 3.67 14.96
N LEU A 48 -16.30 4.64 14.78
CA LEU A 48 -16.50 5.78 13.91
C LEU A 48 -16.55 5.37 12.43
N PRO A 49 -17.35 6.08 11.61
CA PRO A 49 -17.36 5.87 10.16
C PRO A 49 -16.03 6.34 9.56
N THR A 50 -15.66 5.75 8.43
CA THR A 50 -14.50 6.15 7.64
C THR A 50 -14.94 6.62 6.25
N PRO A 51 -14.09 7.32 5.49
CA PRO A 51 -14.35 7.65 4.09
C PRO A 51 -14.57 6.41 3.21
N CYS A 52 -14.01 5.26 3.58
CA CYS A 52 -14.38 3.98 3.01
C CYS A 52 -15.75 3.56 3.58
N SER A 53 -16.84 3.88 2.89
CA SER A 53 -18.23 3.78 3.38
C SER A 53 -18.65 2.40 3.89
N ARG A 54 -17.91 1.36 3.53
CA ARG A 54 -18.16 -0.02 3.94
C ARG A 54 -17.54 -0.39 5.30
N TRP A 55 -16.61 0.41 5.80
CA TRP A 55 -15.84 0.07 6.99
C TRP A 55 -15.94 1.13 8.08
N ARG A 56 -16.11 0.66 9.30
CA ARG A 56 -15.82 1.45 10.50
C ARG A 56 -14.33 1.42 10.77
N LEU A 57 -13.85 2.34 11.58
CA LEU A 57 -12.42 2.48 11.85
C LEU A 57 -11.78 1.17 12.35
N GLY A 58 -12.43 0.44 13.25
CA GLY A 58 -11.91 -0.84 13.72
C GLY A 58 -11.70 -1.86 12.61
N THR A 59 -12.69 -2.02 11.71
CA THR A 59 -12.59 -2.91 10.54
C THR A 59 -11.51 -2.46 9.58
N LEU A 60 -11.35 -1.14 9.39
CA LEU A 60 -10.27 -0.59 8.57
C LEU A 60 -8.90 -0.95 9.14
N LEU A 61 -8.70 -0.82 10.46
CA LEU A 61 -7.43 -1.17 11.11
C LEU A 61 -7.12 -2.67 11.03
N ASP A 62 -8.13 -3.54 11.14
CA ASP A 62 -7.96 -4.97 10.96
C ASP A 62 -7.52 -5.29 9.53
N HIS A 63 -8.19 -4.72 8.51
CA HIS A 63 -7.80 -4.87 7.11
C HIS A 63 -6.37 -4.36 6.84
N MET A 64 -6.00 -3.22 7.41
CA MET A 64 -4.62 -2.72 7.29
C MET A 64 -3.61 -3.71 7.90
N GLY A 65 -3.95 -4.36 9.01
CA GLY A 65 -3.11 -5.40 9.62
C GLY A 65 -2.92 -6.61 8.71
N GLU A 66 -3.97 -7.07 8.06
CA GLU A 66 -3.92 -8.15 7.06
C GLU A 66 -3.05 -7.77 5.85
N SER A 67 -3.19 -6.53 5.37
CA SER A 67 -2.37 -6.01 4.26
C SER A 67 -0.88 -5.95 4.62
N LEU A 68 -0.54 -5.49 5.84
CA LEU A 68 0.85 -5.48 6.31
C LEU A 68 1.42 -6.90 6.39
N ALA A 69 0.64 -7.88 6.89
CA ALA A 69 1.07 -9.27 6.98
C ALA A 69 1.33 -9.88 5.59
N ALA A 70 0.42 -9.67 4.64
CA ALA A 70 0.57 -10.14 3.26
C ALA A 70 1.80 -9.53 2.56
N LEU A 71 2.04 -8.24 2.74
CA LEU A 71 3.20 -7.55 2.20
C LEU A 71 4.51 -8.02 2.85
N THR A 72 4.48 -8.38 4.13
CA THR A 72 5.64 -8.94 4.85
C THR A 72 5.95 -10.35 4.33
N GLU A 73 4.91 -11.21 4.17
CA GLU A 73 5.05 -12.54 3.58
C GLU A 73 5.66 -12.47 2.17
N ALA A 74 5.22 -11.51 1.36
CA ALA A 74 5.78 -11.28 0.03
C ALA A 74 7.28 -11.00 0.06
N ALA A 75 7.73 -10.15 0.98
CA ALA A 75 9.15 -9.81 1.13
C ALA A 75 9.99 -10.97 1.64
N ASP A 76 9.45 -11.75 2.59
CA ASP A 76 10.17 -12.83 3.25
C ASP A 76 10.22 -14.12 2.40
N LEU A 77 9.13 -14.43 1.68
CA LEU A 77 8.92 -15.71 1.01
C LEU A 77 8.84 -15.61 -0.52
N GLY A 78 8.80 -14.40 -1.10
CA GLY A 78 8.57 -14.20 -2.53
C GLY A 78 7.19 -14.65 -3.02
N GLN A 79 6.24 -14.79 -2.09
CA GLN A 79 4.85 -15.17 -2.40
C GLN A 79 3.88 -14.60 -1.38
N VAL A 80 2.61 -14.46 -1.78
CA VAL A 80 1.48 -14.14 -0.91
C VAL A 80 0.46 -15.25 -1.04
N THR A 81 0.15 -15.90 0.06
CA THR A 81 -0.90 -16.91 0.14
C THR A 81 -2.24 -16.21 0.41
N PRO A 82 -3.34 -16.59 -0.30
CA PRO A 82 -4.65 -16.07 0.05
C PRO A 82 -4.95 -16.31 1.53
N ALA A 83 -5.23 -15.24 2.26
CA ALA A 83 -5.53 -15.35 3.68
C ALA A 83 -6.83 -16.14 3.91
N ASP A 84 -6.85 -16.93 4.97
CA ASP A 84 -8.09 -17.49 5.51
C ASP A 84 -9.03 -16.33 5.94
N PRO A 85 -10.35 -16.57 5.97
CA PRO A 85 -11.29 -15.58 6.48
C PRO A 85 -10.83 -15.03 7.84
N PRO A 86 -10.96 -13.72 8.08
CA PRO A 86 -10.51 -13.12 9.33
C PRO A 86 -11.10 -13.85 10.53
N GLY A 87 -10.23 -14.25 11.45
CA GLY A 87 -10.62 -14.82 12.73
C GLY A 87 -11.33 -13.78 13.62
N PRO A 88 -11.85 -14.19 14.79
CA PRO A 88 -12.45 -13.25 15.73
C PRO A 88 -11.45 -12.16 16.11
N PRO A 89 -11.91 -10.90 16.33
CA PRO A 89 -11.05 -9.79 16.67
C PRO A 89 -10.15 -10.15 17.86
N SER A 90 -8.84 -9.92 17.68
CA SER A 90 -7.87 -10.16 18.76
C SER A 90 -8.07 -9.15 19.89
N PRO A 91 -7.94 -9.55 21.15
CA PRO A 91 -7.98 -8.64 22.30
C PRO A 91 -6.77 -7.68 22.35
N VAL A 92 -5.74 -7.91 21.52
CA VAL A 92 -4.60 -7.00 21.41
C VAL A 92 -5.05 -5.73 20.68
N ASP A 93 -4.62 -4.58 21.20
CA ASP A 93 -4.89 -3.28 20.61
C ASP A 93 -4.55 -3.27 19.11
N ALA A 94 -5.54 -2.93 18.27
CA ALA A 94 -5.40 -2.89 16.82
C ALA A 94 -4.27 -1.94 16.37
N VAL A 95 -4.11 -0.82 17.07
CA VAL A 95 -3.04 0.16 16.80
C VAL A 95 -1.67 -0.43 17.09
N GLU A 96 -1.52 -1.18 18.19
CA GLU A 96 -0.25 -1.82 18.53
C GLU A 96 0.11 -2.93 17.54
N ARG A 97 -0.87 -3.72 17.09
CA ARG A 97 -0.66 -4.71 16.02
C ARG A 97 -0.14 -4.05 14.74
N LEU A 98 -0.74 -2.92 14.34
CA LEU A 98 -0.29 -2.17 13.17
C LEU A 98 1.12 -1.59 13.34
N ARG A 99 1.47 -1.11 14.53
CA ARG A 99 2.83 -0.62 14.81
C ARG A 99 3.88 -1.73 14.69
N VAL A 100 3.61 -2.88 15.28
CA VAL A 100 4.48 -4.05 15.18
C VAL A 100 4.57 -4.54 13.74
N GLY A 101 3.42 -4.69 13.05
CA GLY A 101 3.36 -5.09 11.65
C GLY A 101 4.11 -4.14 10.72
N ALA A 102 4.02 -2.84 10.94
CA ALA A 102 4.77 -1.84 10.17
C ALA A 102 6.29 -1.94 10.38
N CYS A 103 6.74 -2.24 11.58
CA CYS A 103 8.17 -2.49 11.85
C CYS A 103 8.66 -3.78 11.16
N SER A 104 7.88 -4.86 11.24
CA SER A 104 8.17 -6.10 10.51
C SER A 104 8.24 -5.87 9.02
N LEU A 105 7.24 -5.21 8.45
CA LEU A 105 7.18 -4.87 7.02
C LEU A 105 8.45 -4.17 6.56
N LEU A 106 8.81 -3.06 7.21
CA LEU A 106 10.00 -2.30 6.82
C LEU A 106 11.29 -3.11 7.00
N GLY A 107 11.37 -3.95 8.05
CA GLY A 107 12.49 -4.86 8.27
C GLY A 107 12.65 -5.86 7.12
N SER A 108 11.57 -6.57 6.75
CA SER A 108 11.57 -7.54 5.66
C SER A 108 11.91 -6.90 4.31
N TRP A 109 11.24 -5.78 3.97
CA TRP A 109 11.51 -5.09 2.71
C TRP A 109 12.91 -4.47 2.62
N SER A 110 13.53 -4.09 3.74
CA SER A 110 14.92 -3.60 3.74
C SER A 110 15.95 -4.68 3.37
N ALA A 111 15.59 -5.95 3.49
CA ALA A 111 16.43 -7.09 3.10
C ALA A 111 16.25 -7.49 1.62
N VAL A 112 15.22 -6.99 0.93
CA VAL A 112 14.98 -7.26 -0.50
C VAL A 112 15.96 -6.46 -1.33
N ALA A 113 16.96 -7.13 -1.91
CA ALA A 113 18.06 -6.49 -2.63
C ALA A 113 17.82 -6.36 -4.14
N ARG A 114 16.83 -7.08 -4.70
CA ARG A 114 16.59 -7.18 -6.14
C ARG A 114 15.10 -7.11 -6.43
N ASP A 115 14.78 -6.59 -7.63
CA ASP A 115 13.40 -6.55 -8.13
C ASP A 115 13.01 -7.92 -8.71
N ASP A 116 12.89 -8.90 -7.82
CA ASP A 116 12.56 -10.28 -8.16
C ASP A 116 11.06 -10.46 -8.38
N GLU A 117 10.73 -11.60 -8.97
CA GLU A 117 9.35 -12.03 -9.20
C GLU A 117 8.71 -12.50 -7.87
N VAL A 118 7.49 -12.06 -7.62
CA VAL A 118 6.69 -12.42 -6.44
C VAL A 118 5.36 -13.02 -6.89
N MET A 119 5.00 -14.16 -6.32
CA MET A 119 3.72 -14.82 -6.59
C MET A 119 2.62 -14.30 -5.67
N VAL A 120 1.50 -13.87 -6.25
CA VAL A 120 0.29 -13.46 -5.52
C VAL A 120 -0.86 -14.37 -5.96
N GLY A 121 -1.12 -15.39 -5.18
CA GLY A 121 -2.01 -16.47 -5.58
C GLY A 121 -1.47 -17.20 -6.83
N ASP A 122 -2.21 -17.13 -7.93
CA ASP A 122 -1.86 -17.72 -9.23
C ASP A 122 -1.18 -16.74 -10.21
N ARG A 123 -0.92 -15.52 -9.78
CA ARG A 123 -0.35 -14.45 -10.61
C ARG A 123 1.05 -14.08 -10.16
N SER A 124 1.87 -13.72 -11.13
CA SER A 124 3.21 -13.20 -10.89
C SER A 124 3.22 -11.68 -11.05
N THR A 125 4.01 -11.02 -10.19
CA THR A 125 4.30 -9.59 -10.25
C THR A 125 5.75 -9.34 -9.82
N THR A 126 6.22 -8.09 -9.83
CA THR A 126 7.55 -7.75 -9.33
C THR A 126 7.51 -7.21 -7.90
N SER A 127 8.62 -7.35 -7.18
CA SER A 127 8.79 -6.77 -5.84
C SER A 127 8.51 -5.26 -5.85
N SER A 128 9.01 -4.52 -6.85
CA SER A 128 8.77 -3.07 -6.97
C SER A 128 7.30 -2.73 -7.21
N PHE A 129 6.58 -3.51 -8.00
CA PHE A 129 5.15 -3.29 -8.22
C PHE A 129 4.36 -3.52 -6.93
N LEU A 130 4.66 -4.61 -6.21
CA LEU A 130 3.99 -4.94 -4.97
C LEU A 130 4.29 -3.92 -3.86
N ALA A 131 5.54 -3.44 -3.76
CA ALA A 131 5.90 -2.36 -2.84
C ALA A 131 5.13 -1.05 -3.13
N ARG A 132 4.92 -0.71 -4.41
CA ARG A 132 4.08 0.45 -4.80
C ARG A 132 2.62 0.24 -4.44
N ALA A 133 2.08 -0.97 -4.67
CA ALA A 133 0.72 -1.31 -4.27
C ALA A 133 0.54 -1.17 -2.75
N GLY A 134 1.48 -1.68 -1.97
CA GLY A 134 1.50 -1.52 -0.53
C GLY A 134 1.61 -0.05 -0.09
N ALA A 135 2.45 0.74 -0.74
CA ALA A 135 2.56 2.17 -0.46
C ALA A 135 1.25 2.92 -0.72
N LEU A 136 0.54 2.58 -1.81
CA LEU A 136 -0.76 3.15 -2.14
C LEU A 136 -1.82 2.80 -1.08
N GLU A 137 -1.96 1.51 -0.76
CA GLU A 137 -2.91 1.00 0.25
C GLU A 137 -2.68 1.65 1.62
N ILE A 138 -1.43 1.64 2.09
CA ILE A 138 -1.07 2.20 3.40
C ILE A 138 -1.32 3.71 3.43
N ALA A 139 -0.96 4.45 2.38
CA ALA A 139 -1.15 5.89 2.34
C ALA A 139 -2.62 6.30 2.32
N VAL A 140 -3.45 5.61 1.51
CA VAL A 140 -4.88 5.93 1.38
C VAL A 140 -5.64 5.57 2.65
N HIS A 141 -5.37 4.41 3.22
CA HIS A 141 -5.99 4.02 4.49
C HIS A 141 -5.46 4.83 5.68
N GLY A 142 -4.22 5.27 5.64
CA GLY A 142 -3.71 6.28 6.58
C GLY A 142 -4.49 7.60 6.51
N TRP A 143 -4.87 8.02 5.32
CA TRP A 143 -5.75 9.17 5.14
C TRP A 143 -7.16 8.89 5.66
N ASP A 144 -7.74 7.73 5.34
CA ASP A 144 -9.06 7.31 5.87
C ASP A 144 -9.07 7.33 7.42
N VAL A 145 -7.99 6.84 8.07
CA VAL A 145 -7.80 6.92 9.53
C VAL A 145 -7.74 8.36 10.01
N SER A 146 -6.96 9.21 9.34
CA SER A 146 -6.82 10.63 9.68
C SER A 146 -8.16 11.38 9.62
N GLN A 147 -9.00 11.08 8.62
CA GLN A 147 -10.35 11.64 8.52
C GLN A 147 -11.24 11.15 9.66
N ALA A 148 -11.27 9.85 9.92
CA ALA A 148 -12.10 9.24 10.97
C ALA A 148 -11.71 9.74 12.37
N SER A 149 -10.44 9.98 12.64
CA SER A 149 -9.94 10.54 13.91
C SER A 149 -10.08 12.07 14.02
N GLY A 150 -10.54 12.74 12.96
CA GLY A 150 -10.77 14.20 12.96
C GLY A 150 -9.52 15.06 12.76
N ILE A 151 -8.35 14.46 12.53
CA ILE A 151 -7.07 15.18 12.33
C ILE A 151 -7.02 15.84 10.96
N ARG A 152 -7.56 15.14 9.95
CA ARG A 152 -7.67 15.61 8.56
C ARG A 152 -6.33 15.98 7.92
N GLU A 153 -5.28 15.23 8.23
CA GLU A 153 -3.98 15.43 7.62
C GLU A 153 -3.98 14.90 6.17
N PRO A 154 -3.60 15.70 5.17
CA PRO A 154 -3.56 15.27 3.78
C PRO A 154 -2.39 14.29 3.56
N ILE A 155 -2.52 13.42 2.55
CA ILE A 155 -1.37 12.63 2.08
C ILE A 155 -0.26 13.59 1.66
N PRO A 156 1.00 13.38 2.08
CA PRO A 156 2.10 14.27 1.69
C PRO A 156 2.19 14.44 0.17
N ALA A 157 2.25 15.68 -0.30
CA ALA A 157 2.19 15.99 -1.73
C ALA A 157 3.31 15.32 -2.54
N ALA A 158 4.49 15.11 -1.96
CA ALA A 158 5.57 14.37 -2.60
C ALA A 158 5.21 12.90 -2.79
N LEU A 159 4.70 12.22 -1.75
CA LEU A 159 4.27 10.83 -1.83
C LEU A 159 3.14 10.66 -2.86
N ALA A 160 2.11 11.51 -2.81
CA ALA A 160 1.02 11.46 -3.77
C ALA A 160 1.49 11.69 -5.22
N ARG A 161 2.46 12.59 -5.44
CA ARG A 161 3.06 12.84 -6.76
C ARG A 161 3.76 11.61 -7.30
N ASP A 162 4.48 10.89 -6.44
CA ASP A 162 5.25 9.71 -6.83
C ASP A 162 4.35 8.50 -7.08
N LEU A 163 3.20 8.39 -6.39
CA LEU A 163 2.20 7.34 -6.58
C LEU A 163 1.32 7.54 -7.82
N LEU A 164 1.01 8.80 -8.19
CA LEU A 164 0.10 9.13 -9.29
C LEU A 164 0.43 8.47 -10.64
N PRO A 165 1.69 8.36 -11.08
CA PRO A 165 2.01 7.70 -12.36
C PRO A 165 1.67 6.20 -12.40
N TRP A 166 1.52 5.57 -11.24
CA TRP A 166 1.30 4.14 -11.09
C TRP A 166 -0.16 3.76 -10.82
N VAL A 167 -1.00 4.73 -10.43
CA VAL A 167 -2.32 4.45 -9.89
C VAL A 167 -3.23 3.71 -10.89
N ASP A 168 -3.15 3.99 -12.19
CA ASP A 168 -3.93 3.29 -13.22
C ASP A 168 -3.53 1.80 -13.37
N SER A 169 -2.26 1.48 -13.13
CA SER A 169 -1.78 0.09 -13.15
C SER A 169 -2.01 -0.64 -11.83
N LEU A 170 -2.06 0.09 -10.71
CA LEU A 170 -2.29 -0.47 -9.37
C LEU A 170 -3.77 -0.70 -9.05
N VAL A 171 -4.67 0.09 -9.67
CA VAL A 171 -6.13 0.04 -9.40
C VAL A 171 -6.88 -0.09 -10.71
N GLY A 172 -7.17 -1.33 -11.08
CA GLY A 172 -7.90 -1.65 -12.30
C GLY A 172 -9.42 -1.68 -12.12
N GLY A 173 -10.14 -1.94 -13.21
CA GLY A 173 -11.59 -2.11 -13.20
C GLY A 173 -12.10 -3.18 -12.22
N PRO A 174 -11.44 -4.36 -12.09
CA PRO A 174 -11.84 -5.40 -11.15
C PRO A 174 -11.75 -5.00 -9.66
N ASP A 175 -10.95 -3.99 -9.34
CA ASP A 175 -10.83 -3.49 -7.97
C ASP A 175 -12.02 -2.60 -7.56
N ARG A 176 -12.82 -2.17 -8.53
CA ARG A 176 -13.96 -1.27 -8.33
C ARG A 176 -15.30 -2.00 -8.41
N PRO A 177 -16.26 -1.67 -7.55
CA PRO A 177 -16.18 -0.77 -6.39
C PRO A 177 -15.66 -1.46 -5.13
N ASN A 178 -15.10 -2.69 -5.25
CA ASN A 178 -14.86 -3.57 -4.10
C ASN A 178 -13.71 -3.14 -3.20
N ARG A 179 -12.59 -2.68 -3.75
CA ARG A 179 -11.41 -2.20 -3.00
C ARG A 179 -11.37 -0.67 -2.97
N PHE A 180 -11.63 -0.07 -4.12
CA PHE A 180 -11.69 1.39 -4.30
C PHE A 180 -13.00 1.77 -4.97
N ASP A 181 -13.57 2.90 -4.60
CA ASP A 181 -14.76 3.42 -5.27
C ASP A 181 -14.42 4.00 -6.64
N TYR A 182 -15.43 4.35 -7.44
CA TYR A 182 -15.23 4.97 -8.74
C TYR A 182 -14.61 6.36 -8.59
N PRO A 183 -13.80 6.81 -9.58
CA PRO A 183 -13.23 8.15 -9.55
C PRO A 183 -14.31 9.23 -9.43
N LEU A 184 -14.01 10.27 -8.66
CA LEU A 184 -14.90 11.41 -8.48
C LEU A 184 -14.57 12.49 -9.51
N ASP A 185 -15.59 12.98 -10.20
CA ASP A 185 -15.47 14.14 -11.10
C ASP A 185 -15.28 15.43 -10.31
N GLY A 186 -14.62 16.42 -10.93
CA GLY A 186 -14.49 17.76 -10.40
C GLY A 186 -13.04 18.22 -10.20
N PRO A 187 -12.84 19.44 -9.73
CA PRO A 187 -11.53 20.03 -9.59
C PRO A 187 -10.71 19.32 -8.49
N ALA A 188 -9.43 19.09 -8.78
CA ALA A 188 -8.48 18.54 -7.83
C ALA A 188 -7.28 19.47 -7.68
N ILE A 189 -7.08 20.00 -6.47
CA ILE A 189 -6.01 20.94 -6.16
C ILE A 189 -4.81 20.18 -5.58
N GLY A 190 -3.78 19.99 -6.40
CA GLY A 190 -2.55 19.31 -6.01
C GLY A 190 -2.59 17.77 -6.09
N PRO A 191 -1.44 17.13 -5.86
CA PRO A 191 -1.29 15.69 -6.06
C PRO A 191 -2.16 14.85 -5.12
N SER A 192 -2.24 15.21 -3.84
CA SER A 192 -3.03 14.48 -2.84
C SER A 192 -4.51 14.43 -3.23
N SER A 193 -5.10 15.56 -3.57
CA SER A 193 -6.51 15.64 -3.99
C SER A 193 -6.76 14.84 -5.28
N ARG A 194 -5.83 14.89 -6.25
CA ARG A 194 -5.92 14.11 -7.50
C ARG A 194 -5.90 12.61 -7.21
N LEU A 195 -4.97 12.15 -6.37
CA LEU A 195 -4.86 10.74 -5.98
C LEU A 195 -6.13 10.27 -5.27
N LEU A 196 -6.61 11.02 -4.27
CA LEU A 196 -7.80 10.68 -3.49
C LEU A 196 -9.06 10.61 -4.37
N ARG A 197 -9.28 11.60 -5.23
CA ARG A 197 -10.44 11.60 -6.15
C ARG A 197 -10.40 10.45 -7.13
N PHE A 198 -9.22 10.08 -7.65
CA PHE A 198 -9.08 8.88 -8.49
C PHE A 198 -9.50 7.61 -7.75
N LEU A 199 -9.27 7.55 -6.44
CA LEU A 199 -9.63 6.43 -5.58
C LEU A 199 -11.04 6.54 -4.96
N GLY A 200 -11.85 7.49 -5.43
CA GLY A 200 -13.23 7.68 -4.98
C GLY A 200 -13.36 8.31 -3.61
N ARG A 201 -12.35 9.06 -3.13
CA ARG A 201 -12.37 9.80 -1.86
C ARG A 201 -12.60 11.28 -2.10
N GLU A 202 -13.46 11.89 -1.29
CA GLU A 202 -13.66 13.34 -1.27
C GLU A 202 -12.59 13.96 -0.34
N PRO A 203 -11.58 14.69 -0.90
CA PRO A 203 -10.47 15.22 -0.13
C PRO A 203 -10.81 16.45 0.73
#